data_6ed854c7577246f6af3ff2febcc1e307
#
_entry.id   6ed854c7577246f6af3ff2febcc1e307
#
_cell.length_a   1.000
_cell.length_b   1.000
_cell.length_c   1.000
_cell.angle_alpha   90.00
_cell.angle_beta   90.00
_cell.angle_gamma   90.00
#
_symmetry.space_group_name_H-M   'P 1'
#
loop_
_entity.id
_entity.type
_entity.pdbx_description
1 polymer ?
#
loop_
_entity_poly.entity_id
_entity_poly.type
_entity_poly.pdbx_seq_one_letter_code
_entity_poly.pdbx_strand_id
1 'polypeptide(L)'
;MEKTLFIIPKMDCPSEENLIRMNLDGISSIANLGFDIPNRKLTIFHNGQIEKIEKSIIDLKLGGKRISTVQTDQTDFNENASQKKLLWIVLAINFAFFVIEMTTGLISKSMGLVADSLDMLADSFVYGISLFAVGGTLTKKKRIAKIAGY
;
A
#
# COMPACT_ATOMS: atom_id res chain seq x y z
N MET A 1 -15.79 12.08 -12.11
CA MET A 1 -15.49 11.41 -10.85
C MET A 1 -15.35 12.45 -9.75
N GLU A 2 -15.73 12.13 -8.53
CA GLU A 2 -15.66 13.05 -7.40
C GLU A 2 -14.59 12.58 -6.41
N LYS A 3 -13.88 13.53 -5.82
CA LYS A 3 -12.88 13.32 -4.77
C LYS A 3 -13.40 13.95 -3.49
N THR A 4 -13.67 13.14 -2.47
CA THR A 4 -14.12 13.61 -1.18
C THR A 4 -13.06 13.39 -0.12
N LEU A 5 -12.77 14.42 0.66
CA LEU A 5 -11.84 14.39 1.77
C LEU A 5 -12.59 14.30 3.09
N PHE A 6 -12.22 13.32 3.90
CA PHE A 6 -12.66 13.17 5.28
C PHE A 6 -11.49 13.35 6.26
N ILE A 7 -11.76 13.94 7.42
CA ILE A 7 -10.88 13.87 8.59
C ILE A 7 -11.49 12.87 9.58
N ILE A 8 -10.68 11.90 10.02
CA ILE A 8 -11.08 10.84 10.93
C ILE A 8 -10.16 10.88 12.17
N PRO A 9 -10.55 11.64 13.22
CA PRO A 9 -9.67 11.92 14.36
C PRO A 9 -9.15 10.68 15.10
N LYS A 10 -9.89 9.57 15.06
CA LYS A 10 -9.51 8.31 15.72
C LYS A 10 -8.80 7.33 14.78
N MET A 11 -8.36 7.76 13.61
CA MET A 11 -7.56 6.94 12.69
C MET A 11 -6.08 7.13 13.03
N ASP A 12 -5.59 6.37 13.99
CA ASP A 12 -4.24 6.51 14.55
C ASP A 12 -3.28 5.40 14.09
N CYS A 13 -3.81 4.28 13.60
CA CYS A 13 -3.00 3.13 13.20
C CYS A 13 -3.59 2.37 11.98
N PRO A 14 -2.85 1.44 11.40
CA PRO A 14 -3.32 0.62 10.26
C PRO A 14 -4.56 -0.23 10.55
N SER A 15 -4.90 -0.48 11.81
CA SER A 15 -6.10 -1.25 12.18
C SER A 15 -7.38 -0.50 11.83
N GLU A 16 -7.44 0.81 12.10
CA GLU A 16 -8.57 1.66 11.75
C GLU A 16 -8.69 1.82 10.22
N GLU A 17 -7.55 1.92 9.52
CA GLU A 17 -7.54 1.89 8.05
C GLU A 17 -8.20 0.62 7.51
N ASN A 18 -7.80 -0.56 8.01
CA ASN A 18 -8.39 -1.83 7.60
C ASN A 18 -9.88 -1.90 7.90
N LEU A 19 -10.31 -1.41 9.06
CA LEU A 19 -11.72 -1.38 9.47
C LEU A 19 -12.55 -0.50 8.52
N ILE A 20 -12.02 0.65 8.15
CA ILE A 20 -12.66 1.55 7.17
C ILE A 20 -12.72 0.88 5.80
N ARG A 21 -11.64 0.26 5.34
CA ARG A 21 -11.60 -0.48 4.06
C ARG A 21 -12.65 -1.57 4.01
N MET A 22 -12.76 -2.38 5.06
CA MET A 22 -13.75 -3.46 5.14
C MET A 22 -15.19 -2.94 5.14
N ASN A 23 -15.46 -1.85 5.82
CA ASN A 23 -16.79 -1.25 5.87
C ASN A 23 -17.22 -0.64 4.52
N LEU A 24 -16.28 -0.09 3.77
CA LEU A 24 -16.52 0.55 2.48
C LEU A 24 -16.44 -0.44 1.29
N ASP A 25 -15.96 -1.66 1.48
CA ASP A 25 -15.70 -2.66 0.41
C ASP A 25 -16.98 -3.07 -0.37
N GLY A 26 -18.17 -2.90 0.21
CA GLY A 26 -19.44 -3.20 -0.44
C GLY A 26 -20.05 -2.05 -1.26
N ILE A 27 -19.40 -0.90 -1.36
CA ILE A 27 -19.94 0.27 -2.03
C ILE A 27 -19.35 0.38 -3.45
N SER A 28 -20.12 -0.05 -4.44
CA SER A 28 -19.69 -0.13 -5.85
C SER A 28 -19.34 1.22 -6.49
N SER A 29 -19.82 2.33 -5.93
CA SER A 29 -19.51 3.68 -6.42
C SER A 29 -18.10 4.16 -6.05
N ILE A 30 -17.41 3.49 -5.14
CA ILE A 30 -16.06 3.84 -4.73
C ILE A 30 -15.05 3.26 -5.73
N ALA A 31 -14.29 4.16 -6.34
CA ALA A 31 -13.23 3.79 -7.28
C ALA A 31 -11.89 3.56 -6.55
N ASN A 32 -11.58 4.42 -5.55
CA ASN A 32 -10.34 4.28 -4.77
C ASN A 32 -10.43 4.95 -3.40
N LEU A 33 -9.53 4.51 -2.49
CA LEU A 33 -9.35 5.03 -1.15
C LEU A 33 -7.87 5.38 -0.93
N GLY A 34 -7.60 6.61 -0.54
CA GLY A 34 -6.27 7.07 -0.11
C GLY A 34 -6.27 7.39 1.37
N PHE A 35 -5.32 6.82 2.12
CA PHE A 35 -5.21 7.02 3.57
C PHE A 35 -3.91 7.76 3.89
N ASP A 36 -4.03 8.80 4.69
CA ASP A 36 -2.92 9.55 5.28
C ASP A 36 -3.08 9.47 6.81
N ILE A 37 -2.57 8.37 7.39
CA ILE A 37 -2.71 8.07 8.82
C ILE A 37 -2.07 9.18 9.68
N PRO A 38 -0.83 9.65 9.38
CA PRO A 38 -0.20 10.72 10.16
C PRO A 38 -1.06 11.98 10.27
N ASN A 39 -1.75 12.35 9.19
CA ASN A 39 -2.62 13.53 9.14
C ASN A 39 -4.10 13.20 9.37
N ARG A 40 -4.43 11.94 9.67
CA ARG A 40 -5.81 11.46 9.94
C ARG A 40 -6.78 11.79 8.80
N LYS A 41 -6.30 11.73 7.56
CA LYS A 41 -7.07 12.06 6.36
C LYS A 41 -7.42 10.81 5.57
N LEU A 42 -8.67 10.75 5.12
CA LEU A 42 -9.16 9.76 4.17
C LEU A 42 -9.65 10.48 2.93
N THR A 43 -9.09 10.13 1.79
CA THR A 43 -9.52 10.60 0.48
C THR A 43 -10.28 9.49 -0.22
N ILE A 44 -11.51 9.76 -0.65
CA ILE A 44 -12.36 8.80 -1.35
C ILE A 44 -12.63 9.30 -2.77
N PHE A 45 -12.29 8.49 -3.77
CA PHE A 45 -12.66 8.72 -5.15
C PHE A 45 -13.89 7.89 -5.47
N HIS A 46 -14.99 8.56 -5.89
CA HIS A 46 -16.27 7.89 -6.10
C HIS A 46 -17.06 8.50 -7.25
N ASN A 47 -18.07 7.75 -7.72
CA ASN A 47 -19.02 8.20 -8.73
C ASN A 47 -20.42 8.29 -8.09
N GLY A 48 -20.65 9.38 -7.31
CA GLY A 48 -21.90 9.58 -6.60
C GLY A 48 -22.03 8.78 -5.29
N GLN A 49 -23.24 8.68 -4.76
CA GLN A 49 -23.59 7.97 -3.50
C GLN A 49 -22.84 8.47 -2.25
N ILE A 50 -22.49 9.74 -2.22
CA ILE A 50 -21.73 10.33 -1.09
C ILE A 50 -22.43 10.15 0.25
N GLU A 51 -23.77 10.20 0.29
CA GLU A 51 -24.56 10.04 1.51
C GLU A 51 -24.38 8.64 2.11
N LYS A 52 -24.34 7.59 1.26
CA LYS A 52 -24.11 6.22 1.70
C LYS A 52 -22.71 6.05 2.25
N ILE A 53 -21.71 6.64 1.59
CA ILE A 53 -20.31 6.64 2.03
C ILE A 53 -20.17 7.34 3.38
N GLU A 54 -20.74 8.54 3.50
CA GLU A 54 -20.70 9.34 4.74
C GLU A 54 -21.37 8.60 5.90
N LYS A 55 -22.55 8.00 5.69
CA LYS A 55 -23.22 7.18 6.69
C LYS A 55 -22.34 6.02 7.15
N SER A 56 -21.73 5.28 6.23
CA SER A 56 -20.84 4.17 6.58
C SER A 56 -19.63 4.62 7.42
N ILE A 57 -19.07 5.80 7.14
CA ILE A 57 -17.97 6.36 7.93
C ILE A 57 -18.44 6.78 9.33
N ILE A 58 -19.64 7.37 9.45
CA ILE A 58 -20.21 7.79 10.74
C ILE A 58 -20.52 6.57 11.62
N ASP A 59 -21.06 5.50 11.03
CA ASP A 59 -21.45 4.27 11.73
C ASP A 59 -20.23 3.57 12.38
N LEU A 60 -19.02 3.79 11.89
CA LEU A 60 -17.78 3.30 12.50
C LEU A 60 -17.41 3.99 13.83
N LYS A 61 -18.07 5.11 14.18
CA LYS A 61 -17.84 5.89 15.41
C LYS A 61 -16.38 6.35 15.62
N LEU A 62 -15.62 6.46 14.52
CA LEU A 62 -14.26 6.97 14.53
C LEU A 62 -14.17 8.50 14.47
N GLY A 63 -15.33 9.19 14.50
CA GLY A 63 -15.41 10.65 14.48
C GLY A 63 -15.18 11.26 13.10
N GLY A 64 -15.39 10.49 12.02
CA GLY A 64 -15.20 10.94 10.65
C GLY A 64 -16.09 12.13 10.28
N LYS A 65 -15.49 13.17 9.68
CA LYS A 65 -16.17 14.36 9.18
C LYS A 65 -15.75 14.65 7.76
N ARG A 66 -16.71 14.90 6.88
CA ARG A 66 -16.48 15.38 5.52
C ARG A 66 -15.99 16.82 5.54
N ILE A 67 -14.90 17.09 4.84
CA ILE A 67 -14.28 18.42 4.71
C ILE A 67 -14.65 19.08 3.39
N SER A 68 -14.45 18.35 2.28
CA SER A 68 -14.69 18.87 0.94
C SER A 68 -14.99 17.76 -0.05
N THR A 69 -15.75 18.10 -1.08
CA THR A 69 -15.97 17.27 -2.26
C THR A 69 -15.65 18.13 -3.48
N VAL A 70 -14.77 17.64 -4.33
CA VAL A 70 -14.32 18.33 -5.55
C VAL A 70 -14.48 17.40 -6.74
N GLN A 71 -14.97 17.90 -7.85
CA GLN A 71 -14.92 17.14 -9.11
C GLN A 71 -13.48 17.06 -9.59
N THR A 72 -13.05 15.88 -10.00
CA THR A 72 -11.69 15.63 -10.50
C THR A 72 -11.74 14.64 -11.65
N ASP A 73 -10.99 14.94 -12.69
CA ASP A 73 -10.74 14.02 -13.80
C ASP A 73 -9.46 13.18 -13.55
N GLN A 74 -8.72 13.49 -12.50
CA GLN A 74 -7.46 12.83 -12.14
C GLN A 74 -7.69 11.84 -10.99
N THR A 75 -7.42 10.60 -11.27
CA THR A 75 -7.18 9.55 -10.28
C THR A 75 -5.73 9.62 -9.82
N ASP A 76 -5.36 10.70 -9.14
CA ASP A 76 -3.98 10.86 -8.64
C ASP A 76 -3.70 9.84 -7.53
N PHE A 77 -3.12 8.72 -7.95
CA PHE A 77 -2.56 7.68 -7.08
C PHE A 77 -1.10 8.00 -6.71
N ASN A 78 -0.82 9.22 -6.27
CA ASN A 78 0.55 9.63 -5.93
C ASN A 78 1.18 8.78 -4.81
N GLU A 79 0.39 8.21 -3.89
CA GLU A 79 0.90 7.27 -2.89
C GLU A 79 1.49 6.01 -3.51
N ASN A 80 0.81 5.43 -4.51
CA ASN A 80 1.32 4.23 -5.18
C ASN A 80 2.61 4.50 -5.98
N ALA A 81 2.77 5.69 -6.54
CA ALA A 81 3.99 6.07 -7.25
C ALA A 81 5.18 6.23 -6.30
N SER A 82 4.97 6.85 -5.14
CA SER A 82 5.98 7.00 -4.09
C SER A 82 6.39 5.65 -3.50
N GLN A 83 5.43 4.79 -3.19
CA GLN A 83 5.69 3.44 -2.69
C GLN A 83 6.45 2.59 -3.71
N LYS A 84 6.08 2.64 -4.99
CA LYS A 84 6.81 1.94 -6.05
C LYS A 84 8.26 2.41 -6.16
N LYS A 85 8.48 3.73 -6.13
CA LYS A 85 9.84 4.29 -6.19
C LYS A 85 10.69 3.80 -5.02
N LEU A 86 10.15 3.81 -3.80
CA LEU A 86 10.84 3.32 -2.62
C LEU A 86 11.19 1.83 -2.75
N LEU A 87 10.22 0.99 -3.14
CA LEU A 87 10.43 -0.44 -3.35
C LEU A 87 11.48 -0.72 -4.42
N TRP A 88 11.53 0.05 -5.51
CA TRP A 88 12.55 -0.07 -6.53
C TRP A 88 13.95 0.27 -5.99
N ILE A 89 14.06 1.30 -5.16
CA ILE A 89 15.35 1.68 -4.54
C ILE A 89 15.83 0.57 -3.61
N VAL A 90 14.96 0.06 -2.74
CA VAL A 90 15.31 -1.03 -1.80
C VAL A 90 15.68 -2.30 -2.55
N LEU A 91 14.92 -2.68 -3.58
CA LEU A 91 15.22 -3.81 -4.45
C LEU A 91 16.59 -3.67 -5.10
N ALA A 92 16.92 -2.50 -5.66
CA ALA A 92 18.19 -2.25 -6.33
C ALA A 92 19.36 -2.33 -5.34
N ILE A 93 19.20 -1.81 -4.12
CA ILE A 93 20.23 -1.87 -3.07
C ILE A 93 20.48 -3.33 -2.66
N ASN A 94 19.44 -4.10 -2.32
CA ASN A 94 19.58 -5.49 -1.91
C ASN A 94 20.21 -6.34 -3.04
N PHE A 95 19.79 -6.12 -4.27
CA PHE A 95 20.37 -6.85 -5.41
C PHE A 95 21.84 -6.47 -5.64
N ALA A 96 22.23 -5.21 -5.45
CA ALA A 96 23.63 -4.80 -5.57
C ALA A 96 24.49 -5.45 -4.46
N PHE A 97 24.03 -5.49 -3.22
CA PHE A 97 24.72 -6.18 -2.15
C PHE A 97 24.83 -7.69 -2.40
N PHE A 98 23.76 -8.33 -2.87
CA PHE A 98 23.80 -9.72 -3.29
C PHE A 98 24.94 -9.99 -4.28
N VAL A 99 25.07 -9.17 -5.33
CA VAL A 99 26.14 -9.36 -6.33
C VAL A 99 27.53 -9.17 -5.73
N ILE A 100 27.73 -8.16 -4.89
CA ILE A 100 28.99 -7.86 -4.25
C ILE A 100 29.40 -8.99 -3.30
N GLU A 101 28.49 -9.40 -2.41
CA GLU A 101 28.76 -10.43 -1.40
C GLU A 101 28.94 -11.81 -2.02
N MET A 102 28.14 -12.17 -3.02
CA MET A 102 28.28 -13.42 -3.75
C MET A 102 29.65 -13.50 -4.44
N THR A 103 30.05 -12.44 -5.15
CA THR A 103 31.33 -12.43 -5.87
C THR A 103 32.52 -12.46 -4.92
N THR A 104 32.49 -11.64 -3.87
CA THR A 104 33.56 -11.60 -2.84
C THR A 104 33.60 -12.90 -2.03
N GLY A 105 32.44 -13.48 -1.70
CA GLY A 105 32.32 -14.76 -1.00
C GLY A 105 32.95 -15.93 -1.78
N LEU A 106 32.66 -16.00 -3.08
CA LEU A 106 33.25 -17.02 -3.96
C LEU A 106 34.79 -16.86 -4.13
N ILE A 107 35.24 -15.61 -4.30
CA ILE A 107 36.70 -15.33 -4.47
C ILE A 107 37.44 -15.64 -3.16
N SER A 108 36.91 -15.22 -2.03
CA SER A 108 37.52 -15.45 -0.70
C SER A 108 37.27 -16.85 -0.12
N LYS A 109 36.49 -17.68 -0.81
CA LYS A 109 36.02 -19.00 -0.33
C LYS A 109 35.33 -18.92 1.03
N SER A 110 34.64 -17.82 1.29
CA SER A 110 33.90 -17.57 2.52
C SER A 110 32.46 -18.02 2.37
N MET A 111 32.11 -19.16 2.94
CA MET A 111 30.73 -19.67 2.92
C MET A 111 29.77 -18.76 3.70
N GLY A 112 30.27 -18.00 4.68
CA GLY A 112 29.47 -17.02 5.42
C GLY A 112 28.96 -15.90 4.50
N LEU A 113 29.85 -15.28 3.70
CA LEU A 113 29.45 -14.25 2.73
C LEU A 113 28.52 -14.79 1.65
N VAL A 114 28.70 -16.06 1.24
CA VAL A 114 27.77 -16.69 0.30
C VAL A 114 26.39 -16.88 0.93
N ALA A 115 26.31 -17.28 2.19
CA ALA A 115 25.03 -17.41 2.89
C ALA A 115 24.33 -16.05 3.04
N ASP A 116 25.04 -15.00 3.46
CA ASP A 116 24.51 -13.64 3.59
C ASP A 116 23.99 -13.10 2.25
N SER A 117 24.70 -13.40 1.15
CA SER A 117 24.25 -13.00 -0.19
C SER A 117 22.93 -13.67 -0.59
N LEU A 118 22.68 -14.91 -0.17
CA LEU A 118 21.42 -15.59 -0.45
C LEU A 118 20.24 -14.95 0.32
N ASP A 119 20.48 -14.42 1.52
CA ASP A 119 19.46 -13.67 2.26
C ASP A 119 19.10 -12.36 1.54
N MET A 120 20.11 -11.63 1.01
CA MET A 120 19.87 -10.43 0.20
C MET A 120 19.09 -10.74 -1.10
N LEU A 121 19.34 -11.92 -1.69
CA LEU A 121 18.57 -12.39 -2.83
C LEU A 121 17.11 -12.68 -2.45
N ALA A 122 16.88 -13.36 -1.32
CA ALA A 122 15.54 -13.66 -0.82
C ALA A 122 14.75 -12.37 -0.55
N ASP A 123 15.36 -11.37 0.07
CA ASP A 123 14.77 -10.05 0.27
C ASP A 123 14.42 -9.38 -1.06
N SER A 124 15.30 -9.47 -2.04
CA SER A 124 15.03 -8.94 -3.39
C SER A 124 13.80 -9.58 -4.04
N PHE A 125 13.56 -10.87 -3.84
CA PHE A 125 12.34 -11.54 -4.28
C PHE A 125 11.10 -11.00 -3.57
N VAL A 126 11.16 -10.81 -2.25
CA VAL A 126 10.03 -10.26 -1.46
C VAL A 126 9.68 -8.86 -1.94
N TYR A 127 10.66 -7.98 -2.13
CA TYR A 127 10.44 -6.62 -2.64
C TYR A 127 9.94 -6.64 -4.08
N GLY A 128 10.44 -7.54 -4.93
CA GLY A 128 9.95 -7.75 -6.29
C GLY A 128 8.48 -8.13 -6.32
N ILE A 129 8.06 -9.10 -5.51
CA ILE A 129 6.66 -9.50 -5.36
C ILE A 129 5.80 -8.33 -4.86
N SER A 130 6.29 -7.57 -3.88
CA SER A 130 5.61 -6.39 -3.34
C SER A 130 5.39 -5.32 -4.42
N LEU A 131 6.33 -5.11 -5.32
CA LEU A 131 6.19 -4.20 -6.47
C LEU A 131 5.02 -4.58 -7.38
N PHE A 132 4.81 -5.88 -7.63
CA PHE A 132 3.66 -6.35 -8.40
C PHE A 132 2.33 -6.16 -7.65
N ALA A 133 2.35 -6.17 -6.31
CA ALA A 133 1.16 -5.96 -5.49
C ALA A 133 0.77 -4.48 -5.40
N VAL A 134 1.74 -3.56 -5.42
CA VAL A 134 1.49 -2.11 -5.31
C VAL A 134 0.72 -1.61 -6.54
N GLY A 135 -0.45 -1.02 -6.30
CA GLY A 135 -1.36 -0.54 -7.36
C GLY A 135 -2.29 -1.61 -7.93
N GLY A 136 -2.24 -2.85 -7.42
CA GLY A 136 -3.20 -3.89 -7.77
C GLY A 136 -4.52 -3.76 -7.00
N THR A 137 -5.61 -4.31 -7.56
CA THR A 137 -6.88 -4.45 -6.86
C THR A 137 -6.72 -5.35 -5.61
N LEU A 138 -7.60 -5.20 -4.62
CA LEU A 138 -7.59 -6.00 -3.39
C LEU A 138 -7.55 -7.51 -3.68
N THR A 139 -8.23 -7.95 -4.74
CA THR A 139 -8.24 -9.35 -5.17
C THR A 139 -6.86 -9.83 -5.65
N LYS A 140 -6.12 -8.98 -6.38
CA LYS A 140 -4.74 -9.28 -6.79
C LYS A 140 -3.78 -9.29 -5.59
N LYS A 141 -3.92 -8.34 -4.67
CA LYS A 141 -3.13 -8.29 -3.43
C LYS A 141 -3.32 -9.56 -2.58
N LYS A 142 -4.56 -10.00 -2.38
CA LYS A 142 -4.87 -11.24 -1.65
C LYS A 142 -4.27 -12.48 -2.32
N ARG A 143 -4.31 -12.56 -3.67
CA ARG A 143 -3.74 -13.69 -4.42
C ARG A 143 -2.22 -13.75 -4.31
N ILE A 144 -1.55 -12.60 -4.39
CA ILE A 144 -0.09 -12.50 -4.26
C ILE A 144 0.35 -12.83 -2.83
N ALA A 145 -0.34 -12.30 -1.82
CA ALA A 145 -0.06 -12.61 -0.42
C ALA A 145 -0.20 -14.12 -0.12
N LYS A 146 -1.18 -14.78 -0.75
CA LYS A 146 -1.36 -16.24 -0.61
C LYS A 146 -0.21 -17.03 -1.26
N ILE A 147 0.38 -16.54 -2.33
CA ILE A 147 1.54 -17.18 -3.00
C ILE A 147 2.82 -16.96 -2.21
N ALA A 148 2.98 -15.77 -1.62
CA ALA A 148 4.17 -15.41 -0.82
C ALA A 148 4.18 -16.02 0.59
N GLY A 149 3.03 -16.48 1.09
CA GLY A 149 2.88 -17.10 2.43
C GLY A 149 2.87 -18.62 2.44
N TYR A 150 3.11 -19.25 1.30
CA TYR A 150 3.31 -20.69 1.13
C TYR A 150 4.77 -20.96 0.73
#